data_8453bbd0bdf65843b62019a80a24ef06
#
_entry.id   8453bbd0bdf65843b62019a80a24ef06
#
_cell.length_a   1.000
_cell.length_b   1.000
_cell.length_c   1.000
_cell.angle_alpha   90.00
_cell.angle_beta   90.00
_cell.angle_gamma   90.00
#
_symmetry.space_group_name_H-M   'P 1'
#
loop_
_entity.id
_entity.type
_entity.pdbx_description
1 polymer ?
#
loop_
_entity_poly.entity_id
_entity_poly.type
_entity_poly.pdbx_seq_one_letter_code
_entity_poly.pdbx_strand_id
1 'polypeptide(L)'
;MRAFDRTATDRFPVAVDAALRESGWQPGRWDIKAAENWADALRAHVSPAGHRHTVFPAAVEAWAEFGGLHITGSGPGRHIAPTPFHIDPLHGLHLARTVADLGRALGTEVCPLGQELDGQALLAIDAHGRVYSLDHTGDWYLGSDIDHAIRTLVTGVRPSRLSATGPL
;
A
#
# COMPACT_ATOMS: atom_id res chain seq x y z
N MET A 1 -19.82 -0.20 23.13
CA MET A 1 -18.45 0.01 23.58
C MET A 1 -17.58 -1.23 23.49
N ARG A 2 -18.02 -2.32 24.03
CA ARG A 2 -17.26 -3.58 23.96
C ARG A 2 -17.18 -4.16 22.57
N ALA A 3 -18.20 -3.98 21.76
CA ALA A 3 -18.18 -4.38 20.36
C ALA A 3 -17.09 -3.64 19.56
N PHE A 4 -16.84 -2.39 19.90
CA PHE A 4 -15.81 -1.57 19.29
C PHE A 4 -14.42 -2.13 19.59
N ASP A 5 -14.17 -2.47 20.85
CA ASP A 5 -12.89 -3.04 21.28
C ASP A 5 -12.64 -4.40 20.62
N ARG A 6 -13.69 -5.20 20.51
CA ARG A 6 -13.60 -6.51 19.88
C ARG A 6 -13.25 -6.40 18.41
N THR A 7 -13.84 -5.43 17.71
CA THR A 7 -13.55 -5.19 16.30
C THR A 7 -12.09 -4.80 16.10
N ALA A 8 -11.55 -3.93 16.95
CA ALA A 8 -10.15 -3.52 16.88
C ALA A 8 -9.20 -4.69 17.15
N THR A 9 -9.55 -5.57 18.09
CA THR A 9 -8.75 -6.73 18.44
C THR A 9 -8.73 -7.80 17.34
N ASP A 10 -9.87 -7.96 16.64
CA ASP A 10 -10.02 -9.01 15.64
C ASP A 10 -9.61 -8.59 14.23
N ARG A 11 -9.21 -7.33 14.04
CA ARG A 11 -8.91 -6.78 12.73
C ARG A 11 -7.73 -7.45 12.04
N PHE A 12 -6.68 -7.74 12.81
CA PHE A 12 -5.45 -8.36 12.30
C PHE A 12 -5.11 -9.63 13.07
N PRO A 13 -4.52 -10.65 12.39
CA PRO A 13 -3.91 -11.77 13.09
C PRO A 13 -2.85 -11.29 14.08
N VAL A 14 -2.59 -12.10 15.11
CA VAL A 14 -1.66 -11.73 16.19
C VAL A 14 -0.29 -11.29 15.66
N ALA A 15 0.29 -12.02 14.72
CA ALA A 15 1.59 -11.70 14.17
C ALA A 15 1.60 -10.38 13.39
N VAL A 16 0.51 -10.08 12.69
CA VAL A 16 0.36 -8.83 11.94
C VAL A 16 0.18 -7.66 12.89
N ASP A 17 -0.68 -7.82 13.88
CA ASP A 17 -0.89 -6.79 14.91
C ASP A 17 0.42 -6.47 15.63
N ALA A 18 1.21 -7.48 15.99
CA ALA A 18 2.51 -7.29 16.63
C ALA A 18 3.48 -6.51 15.75
N ALA A 19 3.58 -6.86 14.47
CA ALA A 19 4.46 -6.18 13.52
C ALA A 19 4.05 -4.71 13.34
N LEU A 20 2.75 -4.44 13.27
CA LEU A 20 2.23 -3.08 13.17
C LEU A 20 2.56 -2.27 14.41
N ARG A 21 2.35 -2.82 15.59
CA ARG A 21 2.65 -2.12 16.86
C ARG A 21 4.14 -1.85 17.02
N GLU A 22 4.99 -2.77 16.62
CA GLU A 22 6.44 -2.55 16.61
C GLU A 22 6.85 -1.41 15.68
N SER A 23 6.11 -1.19 14.59
CA SER A 23 6.37 -0.10 13.66
C SER A 23 5.86 1.25 14.16
N GLY A 24 5.06 1.27 15.24
CA GLY A 24 4.48 2.49 15.80
C GLY A 24 2.99 2.65 15.56
N TRP A 25 2.35 1.68 14.93
CA TRP A 25 0.91 1.72 14.72
C TRP A 25 0.15 1.35 16.01
N GLN A 26 -0.98 2.01 16.22
CA GLN A 26 -1.96 1.65 17.24
C GLN A 26 -3.37 1.84 16.67
N PRO A 27 -4.37 1.10 17.19
CA PRO A 27 -5.76 1.34 16.79
C PRO A 27 -6.14 2.81 16.99
N GLY A 28 -6.79 3.39 15.99
CA GLY A 28 -7.16 4.80 16.02
C GLY A 28 -6.10 5.75 15.48
N ARG A 29 -4.93 5.26 15.09
CA ARG A 29 -3.91 6.10 14.46
C ARG A 29 -4.48 6.75 13.21
N TRP A 30 -4.38 8.08 13.15
CA TRP A 30 -4.95 8.85 12.06
C TRP A 30 -4.28 10.20 11.97
N ASP A 31 -3.48 10.40 10.93
CA ASP A 31 -2.78 11.67 10.68
C ASP A 31 -3.23 12.21 9.32
N ILE A 32 -4.40 12.82 9.31
CA ILE A 32 -4.98 13.37 8.08
C ILE A 32 -4.15 14.53 7.53
N LYS A 33 -3.50 15.30 8.41
CA LYS A 33 -2.68 16.43 7.96
C LYS A 33 -1.47 15.94 7.17
N ALA A 34 -0.80 14.90 7.64
CA ALA A 34 0.32 14.31 6.90
C ALA A 34 -0.17 13.74 5.56
N ALA A 35 -1.32 13.06 5.55
CA ALA A 35 -1.90 12.52 4.33
C ALA A 35 -2.25 13.63 3.32
N GLU A 36 -2.81 14.73 3.77
CA GLU A 36 -3.13 15.88 2.92
C GLU A 36 -1.87 16.53 2.35
N ASN A 37 -0.81 16.61 3.13
CA ASN A 37 0.48 17.14 2.65
C ASN A 37 1.04 16.26 1.53
N TRP A 38 0.96 14.94 1.66
CA TRP A 38 1.37 14.03 0.59
C TRP A 38 0.48 14.19 -0.64
N ALA A 39 -0.83 14.32 -0.44
CA ALA A 39 -1.78 14.54 -1.54
C ALA A 39 -1.42 15.81 -2.32
N ASP A 40 -1.12 16.88 -1.62
CA ASP A 40 -0.73 18.16 -2.24
C ASP A 40 0.56 18.01 -3.03
N ALA A 41 1.57 17.34 -2.47
CA ALA A 41 2.84 17.10 -3.14
C ALA A 41 2.66 16.28 -4.43
N LEU A 42 1.84 15.23 -4.37
CA LEU A 42 1.56 14.40 -5.55
C LEU A 42 0.81 15.18 -6.63
N ARG A 43 -0.21 15.94 -6.24
CA ARG A 43 -0.99 16.75 -7.20
C ARG A 43 -0.15 17.85 -7.86
N ALA A 44 0.80 18.42 -7.12
CA ALA A 44 1.67 19.48 -7.63
C ALA A 44 2.72 18.97 -8.60
N HIS A 45 3.05 17.67 -8.55
CA HIS A 45 4.10 17.09 -9.40
C HIS A 45 3.59 16.85 -10.81
N VAL A 46 4.40 17.29 -11.79
CA VAL A 46 4.18 16.99 -13.20
C VAL A 46 5.49 16.43 -13.75
N SER A 47 5.43 15.25 -14.35
CA SER A 47 6.62 14.63 -14.95
C SER A 47 7.05 15.43 -16.21
N PRO A 48 8.30 15.26 -16.68
CA PRO A 48 8.75 15.89 -17.93
C PRO A 48 7.84 15.59 -19.13
N ALA A 49 7.22 14.40 -19.15
CA ALA A 49 6.31 14.01 -20.21
C ALA A 49 4.85 14.43 -19.95
N GLY A 50 4.59 15.20 -18.88
CA GLY A 50 3.27 15.71 -18.58
C GLY A 50 2.36 14.77 -17.78
N HIS A 51 2.89 13.68 -17.25
CA HIS A 51 2.10 12.77 -16.43
C HIS A 51 1.87 13.35 -15.04
N ARG A 52 0.65 13.20 -14.53
CA ARG A 52 0.24 13.67 -13.22
C ARG A 52 -0.31 12.52 -12.39
N HIS A 53 -0.17 12.64 -11.08
CA HIS A 53 -0.82 11.73 -10.15
C HIS A 53 -2.28 12.11 -9.95
N THR A 54 -3.13 11.09 -9.79
CA THR A 54 -4.50 11.28 -9.31
C THR A 54 -4.54 10.88 -7.84
N VAL A 55 -5.33 11.59 -7.03
CA VAL A 55 -5.47 11.32 -5.60
C VAL A 55 -6.96 11.13 -5.29
N PHE A 56 -7.27 10.12 -4.48
CA PHE A 56 -8.65 9.73 -4.18
C PHE A 56 -8.76 9.27 -2.72
N PRO A 57 -9.98 9.19 -2.16
CA PRO A 57 -10.17 8.91 -0.74
C PRO A 57 -9.48 7.66 -0.23
N ALA A 58 -9.53 6.54 -0.96
CA ALA A 58 -8.91 5.29 -0.51
C ALA A 58 -7.40 5.45 -0.24
N ALA A 59 -6.70 6.21 -1.09
CA ALA A 59 -5.28 6.49 -0.90
C ALA A 59 -5.04 7.37 0.33
N VAL A 60 -5.80 8.45 0.46
CA VAL A 60 -5.66 9.39 1.58
C VAL A 60 -5.91 8.70 2.91
N GLU A 61 -6.93 7.86 2.98
CA GLU A 61 -7.25 7.10 4.19
C GLU A 61 -6.13 6.13 4.57
N ALA A 62 -5.56 5.42 3.59
CA ALA A 62 -4.45 4.51 3.82
C ALA A 62 -3.22 5.27 4.34
N TRP A 63 -2.90 6.41 3.77
CA TRP A 63 -1.79 7.25 4.22
C TRP A 63 -2.04 7.83 5.62
N ALA A 64 -3.28 8.22 5.93
CA ALA A 64 -3.61 8.78 7.25
C ALA A 64 -3.41 7.74 8.35
N GLU A 65 -3.76 6.50 8.11
CA GLU A 65 -3.64 5.45 9.10
C GLU A 65 -2.23 4.86 9.18
N PHE A 66 -1.61 4.57 8.05
CA PHE A 66 -0.36 3.79 7.99
C PHE A 66 0.85 4.59 7.50
N GLY A 67 0.66 5.81 7.05
CA GLY A 67 1.74 6.60 6.46
C GLY A 67 2.92 6.81 7.39
N GLY A 68 4.12 6.69 6.85
CA GLY A 68 5.37 6.85 7.60
C GLY A 68 5.85 5.60 8.31
N LEU A 69 5.07 4.52 8.34
CA LEU A 69 5.45 3.30 9.04
C LEU A 69 6.40 2.44 8.20
N HIS A 70 7.44 1.92 8.87
CA HIS A 70 8.31 0.86 8.36
C HIS A 70 7.87 -0.43 9.02
N ILE A 71 7.34 -1.36 8.26
CA ILE A 71 6.73 -2.57 8.78
C ILE A 71 7.55 -3.77 8.32
N THR A 72 7.94 -4.64 9.26
CA THR A 72 8.72 -5.83 8.98
C THR A 72 8.07 -7.04 9.64
N GLY A 73 7.75 -8.05 8.84
CA GLY A 73 7.33 -9.33 9.37
C GLY A 73 8.53 -10.15 9.86
N SER A 74 8.27 -11.19 10.62
CA SER A 74 9.30 -12.08 11.14
C SER A 74 9.04 -13.53 10.73
N GLY A 75 10.08 -14.36 10.84
CA GLY A 75 9.99 -15.78 10.52
C GLY A 75 10.12 -16.08 9.03
N PRO A 76 9.95 -17.37 8.65
CA PRO A 76 10.15 -17.81 7.26
C PRO A 76 9.03 -17.43 6.31
N GLY A 77 7.89 -16.94 6.83
CA GLY A 77 6.71 -16.65 6.04
C GLY A 77 5.90 -17.90 5.71
N ARG A 78 4.66 -17.69 5.29
CA ARG A 78 3.74 -18.80 4.96
C ARG A 78 4.10 -19.48 3.64
N HIS A 79 4.43 -18.69 2.61
CA HIS A 79 4.83 -19.19 1.29
C HIS A 79 6.20 -18.67 0.89
N ILE A 80 6.50 -17.43 1.25
CA ILE A 80 7.75 -16.74 0.96
C ILE A 80 8.21 -15.96 2.19
N ALA A 81 9.46 -15.58 2.23
CA ALA A 81 9.96 -14.74 3.32
C ALA A 81 9.22 -13.39 3.33
N PRO A 82 8.78 -12.92 4.50
CA PRO A 82 8.20 -11.58 4.61
C PRO A 82 9.18 -10.52 4.14
N THR A 83 8.69 -9.50 3.45
CA THR A 83 9.51 -8.40 2.98
C THR A 83 9.21 -7.14 3.78
N PRO A 84 10.24 -6.39 4.20
CA PRO A 84 10.00 -5.09 4.84
C PRO A 84 9.40 -4.13 3.83
N PHE A 85 8.52 -3.25 4.31
CA PHE A 85 7.91 -2.24 3.46
C PHE A 85 7.69 -0.94 4.23
N HIS A 86 7.62 0.15 3.48
CA HIS A 86 7.47 1.50 4.01
C HIS A 86 6.29 2.17 3.33
N ILE A 87 5.33 2.65 4.11
CA ILE A 87 4.16 3.38 3.59
C ILE A 87 4.53 4.86 3.49
N ASP A 88 4.87 5.28 2.28
CA ASP A 88 5.20 6.68 1.97
C ASP A 88 4.99 6.88 0.46
N PRO A 89 3.94 7.61 0.07
CA PRO A 89 3.62 7.77 -1.35
C PRO A 89 4.67 8.54 -2.14
N LEU A 90 5.54 9.30 -1.49
CA LEU A 90 6.60 10.04 -2.18
C LEU A 90 7.64 9.13 -2.83
N HIS A 91 7.71 7.86 -2.44
CA HIS A 91 8.53 6.88 -3.15
C HIS A 91 8.08 6.68 -4.61
N GLY A 92 6.82 6.98 -4.91
CA GLY A 92 6.29 6.93 -6.26
C GLY A 92 6.13 8.28 -6.94
N LEU A 93 6.65 9.36 -6.34
CA LEU A 93 6.45 10.72 -6.88
C LEU A 93 6.87 10.82 -8.34
N HIS A 94 8.01 10.25 -8.70
CA HIS A 94 8.55 10.32 -10.06
C HIS A 94 8.07 9.17 -10.97
N LEU A 95 7.14 8.36 -10.50
CA LEU A 95 6.62 7.19 -11.21
C LEU A 95 5.18 7.38 -11.69
N ALA A 96 4.79 8.64 -11.96
CA ALA A 96 3.42 8.97 -12.40
C ALA A 96 3.02 8.19 -13.65
N ARG A 97 3.93 8.01 -14.60
CA ARG A 97 3.67 7.22 -15.81
C ARG A 97 3.42 5.74 -15.50
N THR A 98 4.26 5.16 -14.65
CA THR A 98 4.14 3.75 -14.25
C THR A 98 2.79 3.50 -13.59
N VAL A 99 2.40 4.37 -12.68
CA VAL A 99 1.12 4.29 -11.96
C VAL A 99 -0.06 4.47 -12.92
N ALA A 100 0.05 5.41 -13.85
CA ALA A 100 -0.97 5.66 -14.86
C ALA A 100 -1.14 4.46 -15.80
N ASP A 101 -0.03 3.81 -16.19
CA ASP A 101 -0.07 2.61 -17.03
C ASP A 101 -0.82 1.47 -16.33
N LEU A 102 -0.56 1.26 -15.05
CA LEU A 102 -1.29 0.28 -14.26
C LEU A 102 -2.78 0.64 -14.20
N GLY A 103 -3.09 1.91 -13.96
CA GLY A 103 -4.48 2.38 -13.92
C GLY A 103 -5.24 2.10 -15.21
N ARG A 104 -4.60 2.31 -16.36
CA ARG A 104 -5.21 1.98 -17.66
C ARG A 104 -5.47 0.47 -17.80
N ALA A 105 -4.52 -0.35 -17.37
CA ALA A 105 -4.68 -1.80 -17.42
C ALA A 105 -5.80 -2.29 -16.50
N LEU A 106 -5.99 -1.64 -15.36
CA LEU A 106 -7.01 -2.01 -14.37
C LEU A 106 -8.37 -1.34 -14.65
N GLY A 107 -8.40 -0.29 -15.46
CA GLY A 107 -9.61 0.50 -15.69
C GLY A 107 -10.02 1.35 -14.49
N THR A 108 -9.08 1.79 -13.66
CA THR A 108 -9.34 2.62 -12.49
C THR A 108 -8.16 3.53 -12.19
N GLU A 109 -8.37 4.53 -11.33
CA GLU A 109 -7.29 5.39 -10.86
C GLU A 109 -6.39 4.63 -9.89
N VAL A 110 -5.09 4.91 -9.93
CA VAL A 110 -4.07 4.30 -9.08
C VAL A 110 -3.17 5.38 -8.49
N CYS A 111 -2.82 5.25 -7.23
CA CYS A 111 -1.91 6.13 -6.49
C CYS A 111 -0.72 5.36 -5.95
N PRO A 112 0.45 6.00 -5.79
CA PRO A 112 1.52 5.42 -5.00
C PRO A 112 1.09 5.21 -3.55
N LEU A 113 1.55 4.12 -2.94
CA LEU A 113 1.31 3.82 -1.53
C LEU A 113 2.61 3.79 -0.72
N GLY A 114 3.67 3.24 -1.29
CA GLY A 114 4.95 3.08 -0.61
C GLY A 114 5.91 2.23 -1.41
N GLN A 115 6.80 1.52 -0.72
CA GLN A 115 7.77 0.64 -1.35
C GLN A 115 8.04 -0.61 -0.53
N GLU A 116 8.50 -1.66 -1.20
CA GLU A 116 9.02 -2.88 -0.59
C GLU A 116 10.52 -2.97 -0.81
N LEU A 117 11.22 -3.71 0.07
CA LEU A 117 12.61 -4.11 -0.14
C LEU A 117 13.53 -2.94 -0.47
N ASP A 118 13.39 -1.85 0.27
CA ASP A 118 14.24 -0.65 0.10
C ASP A 118 14.25 -0.11 -1.34
N GLY A 119 13.06 -0.05 -1.94
CA GLY A 119 12.90 0.52 -3.27
C GLY A 119 12.92 -0.45 -4.43
N GLN A 120 12.97 -1.76 -4.17
CA GLN A 120 12.94 -2.77 -5.23
C GLN A 120 11.55 -2.93 -5.85
N ALA A 121 10.51 -2.56 -5.13
CA ALA A 121 9.14 -2.61 -5.63
C ALA A 121 8.35 -1.38 -5.16
N LEU A 122 7.52 -0.86 -6.06
CA LEU A 122 6.56 0.19 -5.72
C LEU A 122 5.28 -0.44 -5.21
N LEU A 123 4.77 0.03 -4.08
CA LEU A 123 3.43 -0.30 -3.62
C LEU A 123 2.46 0.73 -4.15
N ALA A 124 1.33 0.28 -4.67
CA ALA A 124 0.29 1.14 -5.25
C ALA A 124 -1.09 0.72 -4.76
N ILE A 125 -2.02 1.67 -4.73
CA ILE A 125 -3.40 1.46 -4.31
C ILE A 125 -4.34 2.03 -5.38
N ASP A 126 -5.43 1.32 -5.70
CA ASP A 126 -6.42 1.81 -6.65
C ASP A 126 -7.59 2.51 -5.93
N ALA A 127 -8.48 3.10 -6.71
CA ALA A 127 -9.62 3.86 -6.19
C ALA A 127 -10.62 3.00 -5.41
N HIS A 128 -10.58 1.68 -5.59
CA HIS A 128 -11.39 0.73 -4.84
C HIS A 128 -10.69 0.21 -3.59
N GLY A 129 -9.49 0.67 -3.31
CA GLY A 129 -8.71 0.25 -2.14
C GLY A 129 -7.85 -0.97 -2.35
N ARG A 130 -7.86 -1.59 -3.52
CA ARG A 130 -7.04 -2.76 -3.84
C ARG A 130 -5.57 -2.36 -3.94
N VAL A 131 -4.68 -3.22 -3.47
CA VAL A 131 -3.25 -2.91 -3.35
C VAL A 131 -2.42 -3.83 -4.22
N TYR A 132 -1.36 -3.26 -4.80
CA TYR A 132 -0.48 -3.92 -5.77
C TYR A 132 0.98 -3.66 -5.44
N SER A 133 1.85 -4.58 -5.89
CA SER A 133 3.30 -4.41 -5.88
C SER A 133 3.82 -4.48 -7.29
N LEU A 134 4.61 -3.49 -7.70
CA LEU A 134 5.16 -3.38 -9.05
C LEU A 134 6.67 -3.46 -8.98
N ASP A 135 7.25 -4.48 -9.61
CA ASP A 135 8.69 -4.64 -9.70
C ASP A 135 9.11 -5.02 -11.12
N HIS A 136 10.41 -5.28 -11.31
CA HIS A 136 10.95 -5.61 -12.62
C HIS A 136 10.43 -6.95 -13.17
N THR A 137 9.85 -7.81 -12.30
CA THR A 137 9.32 -9.12 -12.73
C THR A 137 7.85 -9.05 -13.14
N GLY A 138 7.15 -7.99 -12.80
CA GLY A 138 5.75 -7.79 -13.14
C GLY A 138 4.96 -7.03 -12.09
N ASP A 139 3.65 -7.07 -12.27
CA ASP A 139 2.69 -6.43 -11.39
C ASP A 139 1.98 -7.51 -10.59
N TRP A 140 1.87 -7.32 -9.28
CA TRP A 140 1.37 -8.33 -8.34
C TRP A 140 0.21 -7.78 -7.53
N TYR A 141 -0.82 -8.58 -7.35
CA TYR A 141 -1.98 -8.24 -6.51
C TYR A 141 -1.72 -8.69 -5.07
N LEU A 142 -1.82 -7.76 -4.12
CA LEU A 142 -1.55 -8.05 -2.71
C LEU A 142 -2.81 -8.24 -1.87
N GLY A 143 -3.89 -7.58 -2.19
CA GLY A 143 -5.13 -7.71 -1.42
C GLY A 143 -6.21 -6.74 -1.84
N SER A 144 -7.43 -7.05 -1.41
CA SER A 144 -8.64 -6.27 -1.75
C SER A 144 -8.71 -4.92 -1.03
N ASP A 145 -7.91 -4.76 0.02
CA ASP A 145 -7.78 -3.51 0.78
C ASP A 145 -6.40 -3.47 1.43
N ILE A 146 -6.10 -2.35 2.10
CA ILE A 146 -4.81 -2.16 2.77
C ILE A 146 -4.58 -3.18 3.90
N ASP A 147 -5.61 -3.56 4.62
CA ASP A 147 -5.49 -4.53 5.71
C ASP A 147 -5.06 -5.90 5.17
N HIS A 148 -5.67 -6.36 4.08
CA HIS A 148 -5.29 -7.63 3.44
C HIS A 148 -3.89 -7.57 2.84
N ALA A 149 -3.53 -6.44 2.24
CA ALA A 149 -2.19 -6.26 1.69
C ALA A 149 -1.11 -6.31 2.77
N ILE A 150 -1.34 -5.65 3.91
CA ILE A 150 -0.43 -5.70 5.05
C ILE A 150 -0.29 -7.14 5.55
N ARG A 151 -1.40 -7.87 5.66
CA ARG A 151 -1.39 -9.28 6.05
C ARG A 151 -0.54 -10.10 5.09
N THR A 152 -0.73 -9.93 3.78
CA THR A 152 0.02 -10.63 2.75
C THR A 152 1.53 -10.40 2.91
N LEU A 153 1.94 -9.15 3.08
CA LEU A 153 3.34 -8.79 3.19
C LEU A 153 3.96 -9.26 4.51
N VAL A 154 3.27 -9.08 5.62
CA VAL A 154 3.80 -9.44 6.96
C VAL A 154 3.87 -10.95 7.15
N THR A 155 2.89 -11.70 6.65
CA THR A 155 2.85 -13.16 6.83
C THR A 155 3.55 -13.92 5.72
N GLY A 156 4.01 -13.25 4.67
CA GLY A 156 4.71 -13.90 3.57
C GLY A 156 3.82 -14.79 2.71
N VAL A 157 2.60 -14.36 2.45
CA VAL A 157 1.71 -15.01 1.49
C VAL A 157 2.16 -14.63 0.08
N ARG A 158 2.23 -15.62 -0.82
CA ARG A 158 2.63 -15.35 -2.20
C ARG A 158 1.54 -14.54 -2.91
N PRO A 159 1.88 -13.35 -3.45
CA PRO A 159 0.90 -12.56 -4.20
C PRO A 159 0.57 -13.19 -5.54
N SER A 160 -0.60 -12.83 -6.09
CA SER A 160 -1.03 -13.27 -7.42
C SER A 160 -0.49 -12.32 -8.48
N ARG A 161 0.09 -12.86 -9.54
CA ARG A 161 0.56 -12.05 -10.66
C ARG A 161 -0.64 -11.57 -11.49
N LEU A 162 -0.64 -10.29 -11.85
CA LEU A 162 -1.64 -9.74 -12.76
C LEU A 162 -1.37 -10.25 -14.18
N SER A 163 -2.44 -10.63 -14.88
CA SER A 163 -2.29 -11.10 -16.25
C SER A 163 -2.19 -9.90 -17.19
N ALA A 164 -1.43 -10.09 -18.30
CA ALA A 164 -1.29 -9.06 -19.32
C ALA A 164 -2.60 -8.79 -20.09
N THR A 165 -3.59 -9.65 -19.93
CA THR A 165 -4.85 -9.57 -20.69
C THR A 165 -5.97 -8.90 -19.92
N GLY A 166 -5.69 -8.38 -18.75
CA GLY A 166 -6.66 -7.58 -18.00
C GLY A 166 -6.72 -7.91 -16.51
N PRO A 167 -7.58 -7.20 -15.78
CA PRO A 167 -7.73 -7.40 -14.34
C PRO A 167 -8.34 -8.76 -14.02
N LEU A 168 -8.00 -9.24 -12.83
CA LEU A 168 -8.55 -10.50 -12.31
C LEU A 168 -10.00 -10.31 -11.83
#